data_cd52a41a84a0c25e72f40846bca62094
#
_entry.id   cd52a41a84a0c25e72f40846bca62094
#
_cell.length_a   1.000
_cell.length_b   1.000
_cell.length_c   1.000
_cell.angle_alpha   90.00
_cell.angle_beta   90.00
_cell.angle_gamma   90.00
#
_symmetry.space_group_name_H-M   'P 1'
#
loop_
_entity.id
_entity.type
_entity.pdbx_description
1 polymer ?
#
loop_
_entity_poly.entity_id
_entity_poly.type
_entity_poly.pdbx_seq_one_letter_code
_entity_poly.pdbx_strand_id
1 'polypeptide(L)'
;MLLLSVDGLHQSDLDRYVLVHPGSALARLVRTGTSYTHASTPVPSDSFPGMVGQVTGGNPRTTGIYYDDTWNRGLLPAGTTHCAGASPGAEVAFTEAADKDQSRLDAGQGLSHLPSDILQMTGHPQSLLNPAALPVDPRTCRPVMPHQALKVNTVFEVAKRAGLHTAWSDKHPAYEILGGPSGTGLDDLFAPEINSDAPGYATGDDWTKDNAATRQYDGFKVRAVLNEINGLDHSGRTHAGVPAIFGMNFQSVSTAQKLPTSGGQPGGYLADGTTPGPVLSQALDFVDSSVGAFEQELAARHLTGSTTVILSAKHGQSPTRPADLTRVPDAPILKGINDAWSTAHPGAGDLVAFSTDDDIVQLWLRDRSAAATDFVRAYLLGHPATGNDIHGASRTVPASGLTSVYAGTDAARFFGVGVDEARHPDVVGIARHGVVFTGGTSKIAEHGGADPQDRDVPLVVSGPAGHPGSRVPAPVETTQVAPTILRLLGLDPRLLQAVRIEGTRSLPGLLPQQG
;
A
#
# COMPACT_ATOMS: atom_id res chain seq x y z
N MET A 1 -11.46 -3.46 17.42
CA MET A 1 -10.12 -3.04 16.97
C MET A 1 -10.32 -2.07 15.82
N LEU A 2 -9.98 -0.80 15.99
CA LEU A 2 -10.01 0.22 14.94
C LEU A 2 -8.57 0.40 14.40
N LEU A 3 -8.32 -0.05 13.16
CA LEU A 3 -7.03 0.10 12.48
C LEU A 3 -7.10 1.30 11.53
N LEU A 4 -6.21 2.27 11.72
CA LEU A 4 -6.06 3.44 10.88
C LEU A 4 -4.69 3.40 10.20
N SER A 5 -4.69 3.28 8.88
CA SER A 5 -3.49 3.30 8.05
C SER A 5 -3.44 4.60 7.26
N VAL A 6 -2.32 5.33 7.33
CA VAL A 6 -2.17 6.64 6.69
C VAL A 6 -1.01 6.55 5.71
N ASP A 7 -1.31 6.40 4.41
CA ASP A 7 -0.26 6.28 3.39
C ASP A 7 0.64 7.51 3.36
N GLY A 8 1.95 7.27 3.31
CA GLY A 8 2.98 8.30 3.30
C GLY A 8 3.36 8.86 4.67
N LEU A 9 2.63 8.55 5.76
CA LEU A 9 2.91 9.13 7.06
C LEU A 9 4.21 8.58 7.66
N HIS A 10 5.17 9.47 7.95
CA HIS A 10 6.41 9.10 8.65
C HIS A 10 6.25 9.20 10.18
N GLN A 11 7.09 8.46 10.91
CA GLN A 11 7.20 8.66 12.36
C GLN A 11 7.57 10.12 12.70
N SER A 12 8.45 10.73 11.91
CA SER A 12 8.85 12.15 12.09
C SER A 12 7.70 13.14 11.89
N ASP A 13 6.76 12.86 10.98
CA ASP A 13 5.57 13.70 10.78
C ASP A 13 4.66 13.66 12.01
N LEU A 14 4.42 12.48 12.55
CA LEU A 14 3.64 12.32 13.76
C LEU A 14 4.31 13.01 14.95
N ASP A 15 5.61 12.79 15.17
CA ASP A 15 6.36 13.40 16.28
C ASP A 15 6.30 14.94 16.19
N ARG A 16 6.50 15.50 15.00
CA ARG A 16 6.41 16.95 14.79
C ARG A 16 5.00 17.46 14.99
N TYR A 17 4.01 16.79 14.41
CA TYR A 17 2.61 17.22 14.48
C TYR A 17 2.12 17.29 15.93
N VAL A 18 2.38 16.25 16.72
CA VAL A 18 1.94 16.22 18.13
C VAL A 18 2.70 17.23 19.02
N LEU A 19 3.95 17.54 18.65
CA LEU A 19 4.73 18.58 19.33
C LEU A 19 4.14 19.98 19.10
N VAL A 20 3.73 20.28 17.87
CA VAL A 20 3.18 21.60 17.48
C VAL A 20 1.71 21.71 17.87
N HIS A 21 0.97 20.60 17.87
CA HIS A 21 -0.46 20.53 18.20
C HIS A 21 -0.76 19.64 19.41
N PRO A 22 -0.31 20.02 20.65
CA PRO A 22 -0.41 19.14 21.82
C PRO A 22 -1.85 18.85 22.29
N GLY A 23 -2.83 19.61 21.81
CA GLY A 23 -4.26 19.40 22.06
C GLY A 23 -4.98 18.56 21.01
N SER A 24 -4.30 18.12 19.94
CA SER A 24 -4.88 17.39 18.82
C SER A 24 -5.30 15.96 19.19
N ALA A 25 -6.08 15.32 18.33
CA ALA A 25 -6.49 13.93 18.49
C ALA A 25 -5.28 12.97 18.39
N LEU A 26 -4.40 13.19 17.42
CA LEU A 26 -3.16 12.42 17.28
C LEU A 26 -2.28 12.54 18.54
N ALA A 27 -2.18 13.76 19.12
CA ALA A 27 -1.46 13.94 20.38
C ALA A 27 -2.13 13.21 21.56
N ARG A 28 -3.46 13.10 21.57
CA ARG A 28 -4.17 12.26 22.56
C ARG A 28 -3.86 10.79 22.38
N LEU A 29 -3.92 10.25 21.14
CA LEU A 29 -3.56 8.86 20.87
C LEU A 29 -2.15 8.53 21.37
N VAL A 30 -1.16 9.35 21.04
CA VAL A 30 0.23 9.17 21.50
C VAL A 30 0.33 9.24 23.04
N ARG A 31 -0.36 10.18 23.66
CA ARG A 31 -0.32 10.36 25.13
C ARG A 31 -1.03 9.26 25.90
N THR A 32 -2.10 8.69 25.34
CA THR A 32 -2.90 7.64 25.99
C THR A 32 -2.52 6.23 25.56
N GLY A 33 -1.60 6.10 24.61
CA GLY A 33 -1.19 4.83 24.01
C GLY A 33 0.25 4.45 24.28
N THR A 34 0.64 3.36 23.65
CA THR A 34 2.02 2.89 23.49
C THR A 34 2.50 3.26 22.09
N SER A 35 3.60 4.00 21.99
CA SER A 35 4.22 4.41 20.70
C SER A 35 5.49 3.60 20.45
N TYR A 36 5.63 3.06 19.25
CA TYR A 36 6.82 2.34 18.78
C TYR A 36 7.63 3.28 17.90
N THR A 37 8.75 3.77 18.41
CA THR A 37 9.51 4.86 17.77
C THR A 37 10.42 4.41 16.63
N HIS A 38 10.49 3.11 16.35
CA HIS A 38 11.27 2.52 15.26
C HIS A 38 10.44 1.39 14.63
N ALA A 39 9.32 1.75 14.04
CA ALA A 39 8.51 0.80 13.29
C ALA A 39 8.85 0.89 11.80
N SER A 40 9.01 -0.26 11.15
CA SER A 40 9.31 -0.33 9.73
C SER A 40 8.30 -1.19 8.98
N THR A 41 8.10 -0.84 7.71
CA THR A 41 7.27 -1.61 6.78
C THR A 41 8.06 -2.75 6.12
N PRO A 42 7.39 -3.73 5.47
CA PRO A 42 8.04 -4.66 4.56
C PRO A 42 8.86 -3.98 3.45
N VAL A 43 9.69 -4.75 2.76
CA VAL A 43 10.33 -4.34 1.49
C VAL A 43 9.79 -5.25 0.38
N PRO A 44 9.34 -4.67 -0.70
CA PRO A 44 9.16 -3.24 -1.04
C PRO A 44 8.18 -2.52 -0.12
N SER A 45 8.46 -1.24 0.17
CA SER A 45 7.59 -0.43 1.02
C SER A 45 6.48 0.22 0.19
N ASP A 46 5.62 -0.65 -0.34
CA ASP A 46 4.50 -0.30 -1.19
C ASP A 46 3.15 -0.59 -0.52
N SER A 47 2.08 -0.03 -1.09
CA SER A 47 0.71 -0.10 -0.59
C SER A 47 0.22 -1.53 -0.34
N PHE A 48 0.44 -2.46 -1.30
CA PHE A 48 -0.04 -3.84 -1.17
C PHE A 48 0.80 -4.69 -0.22
N PRO A 49 2.14 -4.80 -0.38
CA PRO A 49 2.97 -5.47 0.63
C PRO A 49 2.77 -4.91 2.03
N GLY A 50 2.63 -3.59 2.16
CA GLY A 50 2.43 -2.90 3.43
C GLY A 50 1.11 -3.29 4.11
N MET A 51 -0.01 -3.17 3.39
CA MET A 51 -1.33 -3.51 3.96
C MET A 51 -1.48 -5.01 4.20
N VAL A 52 -1.08 -5.83 3.24
CA VAL A 52 -1.10 -7.28 3.37
C VAL A 52 -0.24 -7.74 4.56
N GLY A 53 0.93 -7.12 4.77
CA GLY A 53 1.78 -7.35 5.93
C GLY A 53 1.06 -7.07 7.25
N GLN A 54 0.34 -5.94 7.36
CA GLN A 54 -0.41 -5.55 8.56
C GLN A 54 -1.55 -6.51 8.92
N VAL A 55 -2.14 -7.20 7.93
CA VAL A 55 -3.29 -8.07 8.17
C VAL A 55 -2.98 -9.57 8.12
N THR A 56 -1.78 -9.96 7.66
CA THR A 56 -1.36 -11.36 7.62
C THR A 56 -0.26 -11.72 8.63
N GLY A 57 0.57 -10.74 8.98
CA GLY A 57 1.77 -10.94 9.77
C GLY A 57 2.96 -11.47 8.97
N GLY A 58 2.93 -11.38 7.63
CA GLY A 58 3.96 -11.91 6.74
C GLY A 58 4.53 -10.89 5.77
N ASN A 59 5.76 -11.15 5.33
CA ASN A 59 6.49 -10.43 4.31
C ASN A 59 6.19 -10.99 2.89
N PRO A 60 6.59 -10.32 1.79
CA PRO A 60 6.33 -10.74 0.41
C PRO A 60 6.68 -12.20 0.12
N ARG A 61 7.76 -12.75 0.69
CA ARG A 61 8.15 -14.17 0.57
C ARG A 61 7.04 -15.13 0.97
N THR A 62 6.25 -14.79 1.98
CA THR A 62 5.21 -15.64 2.55
C THR A 62 3.84 -15.31 1.99
N THR A 63 3.56 -14.02 1.78
CA THR A 63 2.28 -13.56 1.24
C THR A 63 2.17 -13.79 -0.26
N GLY A 64 3.30 -13.73 -1.00
CA GLY A 64 3.37 -13.80 -2.45
C GLY A 64 3.00 -12.50 -3.15
N ILE A 65 2.90 -11.39 -2.40
CA ILE A 65 2.57 -10.05 -2.90
C ILE A 65 3.82 -9.19 -2.82
N TYR A 66 4.39 -8.83 -3.98
CA TYR A 66 5.66 -8.12 -4.08
C TYR A 66 5.49 -6.63 -4.37
N TYR A 67 4.38 -6.24 -4.99
CA TYR A 67 4.05 -4.85 -5.34
C TYR A 67 2.55 -4.73 -5.67
N ASP A 68 2.06 -3.55 -5.98
CA ASP A 68 0.68 -3.33 -6.43
C ASP A 68 0.47 -3.75 -7.90
N ASP A 69 1.55 -3.82 -8.68
CA ASP A 69 1.57 -4.37 -10.03
C ASP A 69 2.81 -5.26 -10.21
N THR A 70 2.60 -6.52 -10.59
CA THR A 70 3.63 -7.55 -10.62
C THR A 70 3.46 -8.50 -11.80
N TRP A 71 4.43 -9.40 -11.95
CA TRP A 71 4.39 -10.46 -12.96
C TRP A 71 4.37 -11.83 -12.32
N ASN A 72 3.46 -12.70 -12.83
CA ASN A 72 3.40 -14.08 -12.38
C ASN A 72 3.62 -15.04 -13.57
N ARG A 73 4.74 -15.75 -13.55
CA ARG A 73 5.11 -16.71 -14.58
C ARG A 73 4.26 -17.98 -14.60
N GLY A 74 3.47 -18.21 -13.57
CA GLY A 74 2.57 -19.37 -13.47
C GLY A 74 1.17 -19.13 -14.01
N LEU A 75 0.85 -17.89 -14.42
CA LEU A 75 -0.47 -17.52 -14.93
C LEU A 75 -0.40 -17.20 -16.42
N LEU A 76 -1.54 -17.22 -17.07
CA LEU A 76 -1.72 -16.81 -18.46
C LEU A 76 -2.23 -15.37 -18.51
N PRO A 77 -1.92 -14.63 -19.60
CA PRO A 77 -2.41 -13.26 -19.78
C PRO A 77 -3.92 -13.15 -19.65
N ALA A 78 -4.36 -11.97 -19.17
CA ALA A 78 -5.76 -11.60 -19.10
C ALA A 78 -6.47 -11.84 -20.46
N GLY A 79 -7.74 -12.25 -20.42
CA GLY A 79 -8.53 -12.54 -21.61
C GLY A 79 -8.20 -13.85 -22.32
N THR A 80 -7.27 -14.67 -21.80
CA THR A 80 -6.98 -16.00 -22.37
C THR A 80 -8.18 -16.93 -22.23
N THR A 81 -8.73 -17.40 -23.36
CA THR A 81 -9.87 -18.32 -23.41
C THR A 81 -9.49 -19.76 -23.81
N HIS A 82 -8.30 -19.95 -24.37
CA HIS A 82 -7.76 -21.24 -24.76
C HIS A 82 -6.43 -21.48 -24.04
N CYS A 83 -6.46 -22.24 -22.96
CA CYS A 83 -5.33 -22.39 -22.05
C CYS A 83 -4.38 -23.52 -22.42
N ALA A 84 -4.85 -24.54 -23.19
CA ALA A 84 -3.99 -25.64 -23.60
C ALA A 84 -2.92 -25.14 -24.59
N GLY A 85 -1.64 -25.29 -24.21
CA GLY A 85 -0.50 -24.86 -25.04
C GLY A 85 -0.22 -23.35 -25.03
N ALA A 86 -0.97 -22.56 -24.27
CA ALA A 86 -0.68 -21.14 -24.10
C ALA A 86 0.60 -20.94 -23.29
N SER A 87 1.40 -19.91 -23.65
CA SER A 87 2.62 -19.58 -22.95
C SER A 87 2.30 -18.83 -21.66
N PRO A 88 2.77 -19.27 -20.49
CA PRO A 88 2.54 -18.59 -19.23
C PRO A 88 3.43 -17.33 -19.08
N GLY A 89 2.95 -16.43 -18.25
CA GLY A 89 3.53 -15.13 -17.94
C GLY A 89 2.45 -14.06 -18.05
N ALA A 90 2.05 -13.48 -16.93
CA ALA A 90 0.98 -12.50 -16.87
C ALA A 90 1.27 -11.41 -15.85
N GLU A 91 0.90 -10.20 -16.19
CA GLU A 91 0.73 -9.09 -15.27
C GLU A 91 -0.38 -9.39 -14.26
N VAL A 92 -0.16 -8.98 -13.02
CA VAL A 92 -1.11 -9.09 -11.91
C VAL A 92 -1.21 -7.73 -11.25
N ALA A 93 -2.17 -6.94 -11.70
CA ALA A 93 -2.42 -5.60 -11.18
C ALA A 93 -3.50 -5.62 -10.09
N PHE A 94 -3.26 -4.89 -9.01
CA PHE A 94 -4.20 -4.68 -7.91
C PHE A 94 -4.70 -3.23 -7.87
N THR A 95 -4.74 -2.58 -9.02
CA THR A 95 -5.12 -1.18 -9.22
C THR A 95 -6.45 -1.07 -9.97
N GLU A 96 -6.81 0.13 -10.40
CA GLU A 96 -7.98 0.41 -11.26
C GLU A 96 -8.03 -0.43 -12.54
N ALA A 97 -6.87 -0.91 -13.01
CA ALA A 97 -6.78 -1.77 -14.20
C ALA A 97 -7.62 -3.05 -14.08
N ALA A 98 -7.92 -3.47 -12.85
CA ALA A 98 -8.74 -4.65 -12.58
C ALA A 98 -10.26 -4.36 -12.58
N ASP A 99 -10.70 -3.10 -12.65
CA ASP A 99 -12.08 -2.69 -12.47
C ASP A 99 -12.95 -2.87 -13.73
N LYS A 100 -14.25 -2.98 -13.54
CA LYS A 100 -15.20 -2.97 -14.66
C LYS A 100 -15.22 -1.64 -15.39
N ASP A 101 -15.10 -0.54 -14.67
CA ASP A 101 -15.00 0.81 -15.20
C ASP A 101 -14.10 1.66 -14.30
N GLN A 102 -12.83 1.77 -14.69
CA GLN A 102 -11.80 2.52 -13.97
C GLN A 102 -12.05 4.03 -13.93
N SER A 103 -12.89 4.56 -14.82
CA SER A 103 -13.21 5.99 -14.86
C SER A 103 -14.26 6.41 -13.84
N ARG A 104 -14.92 5.45 -13.19
CA ARG A 104 -16.02 5.70 -12.26
C ARG A 104 -15.62 5.44 -10.81
N LEU A 105 -15.98 6.36 -9.93
CA LEU A 105 -15.74 6.25 -8.50
C LEU A 105 -16.36 4.97 -7.89
N ASP A 106 -17.47 4.49 -8.43
CA ASP A 106 -18.13 3.24 -8.05
C ASP A 106 -17.61 2.00 -8.81
N ALA A 107 -16.46 2.12 -9.48
CA ALA A 107 -15.80 1.06 -10.25
C ALA A 107 -16.73 0.35 -11.27
N GLY A 108 -17.76 1.05 -11.75
CA GLY A 108 -18.72 0.51 -12.71
C GLY A 108 -19.94 -0.19 -12.08
N GLN A 109 -20.26 0.06 -10.80
CA GLN A 109 -21.51 -0.40 -10.21
C GLN A 109 -22.74 0.24 -10.84
N GLY A 110 -22.63 1.49 -11.34
CA GLY A 110 -23.70 2.19 -12.02
C GLY A 110 -24.59 3.05 -11.10
N LEU A 111 -24.03 3.60 -10.01
CA LEU A 111 -24.72 4.55 -9.15
C LEU A 111 -25.04 5.85 -9.92
N SER A 112 -26.24 6.42 -9.68
CA SER A 112 -26.78 7.49 -10.51
C SER A 112 -26.21 8.87 -10.19
N HIS A 113 -25.90 9.16 -8.91
CA HIS A 113 -25.52 10.50 -8.46
C HIS A 113 -24.16 10.48 -7.73
N LEU A 114 -23.08 10.22 -8.48
CA LEU A 114 -21.73 10.31 -7.93
C LEU A 114 -21.28 11.78 -7.80
N PRO A 115 -20.53 12.12 -6.73
CA PRO A 115 -20.11 11.25 -5.64
C PRO A 115 -21.11 11.14 -4.47
N SER A 116 -22.27 11.78 -4.55
CA SER A 116 -23.23 11.87 -3.43
C SER A 116 -23.73 10.49 -2.96
N ASP A 117 -23.91 9.55 -3.90
CA ASP A 117 -24.45 8.22 -3.61
C ASP A 117 -23.35 7.20 -3.32
N ILE A 118 -22.08 7.59 -3.23
CA ILE A 118 -20.96 6.62 -3.16
C ILE A 118 -21.05 5.65 -1.98
N LEU A 119 -21.60 6.07 -0.85
CA LEU A 119 -21.84 5.18 0.29
C LEU A 119 -22.88 4.08 0.00
N GLN A 120 -23.57 4.13 -1.15
CA GLN A 120 -24.46 3.05 -1.60
C GLN A 120 -23.71 1.99 -2.44
N MET A 121 -22.41 2.14 -2.60
CA MET A 121 -21.58 1.13 -3.23
C MET A 121 -21.69 -0.20 -2.49
N THR A 122 -21.51 -1.30 -3.20
CA THR A 122 -21.56 -2.63 -2.58
C THR A 122 -20.43 -2.82 -1.56
N GLY A 123 -20.71 -3.52 -0.45
CA GLY A 123 -19.70 -4.00 0.50
C GLY A 123 -18.95 -5.27 0.04
N HIS A 124 -19.20 -5.72 -1.20
CA HIS A 124 -18.57 -6.91 -1.81
C HIS A 124 -17.96 -6.57 -3.18
N PRO A 125 -16.84 -5.84 -3.21
CA PRO A 125 -16.26 -5.28 -4.44
C PRO A 125 -15.73 -6.32 -5.43
N GLN A 126 -15.64 -7.61 -5.06
CA GLN A 126 -15.34 -8.68 -6.03
C GLN A 126 -16.27 -8.62 -7.26
N SER A 127 -17.53 -8.20 -7.05
CA SER A 127 -18.51 -8.04 -8.13
C SER A 127 -18.19 -6.88 -9.07
N LEU A 128 -17.26 -6.00 -8.73
CA LEU A 128 -16.86 -4.82 -9.50
C LEU A 128 -15.59 -5.06 -10.31
N LEU A 129 -14.90 -6.15 -10.08
CA LEU A 129 -13.72 -6.52 -10.87
C LEU A 129 -14.14 -7.04 -12.24
N ASN A 130 -13.33 -6.73 -13.26
CA ASN A 130 -13.52 -7.18 -14.63
C ASN A 130 -12.79 -8.52 -14.88
N PRO A 131 -13.50 -9.64 -15.02
CA PRO A 131 -12.84 -10.93 -15.24
C PRO A 131 -11.95 -10.96 -16.49
N ALA A 132 -12.23 -10.12 -17.49
CA ALA A 132 -11.44 -10.06 -18.72
C ALA A 132 -10.10 -9.30 -18.54
N ALA A 133 -9.97 -8.51 -17.48
CA ALA A 133 -8.75 -7.79 -17.11
C ALA A 133 -7.86 -8.61 -16.14
N LEU A 134 -8.36 -9.73 -15.61
CA LEU A 134 -7.62 -10.54 -14.64
C LEU A 134 -6.79 -11.64 -15.35
N PRO A 135 -5.61 -11.99 -14.80
CA PRO A 135 -4.82 -13.11 -15.31
C PRO A 135 -5.58 -14.43 -15.14
N VAL A 136 -5.20 -15.44 -15.93
CA VAL A 136 -5.94 -16.70 -16.01
C VAL A 136 -5.11 -17.87 -15.47
N ASP A 137 -5.70 -18.71 -14.62
CA ASP A 137 -5.06 -19.94 -14.13
C ASP A 137 -5.05 -20.98 -15.29
N PRO A 138 -3.87 -21.44 -15.73
CA PRO A 138 -3.76 -22.40 -16.84
C PRO A 138 -4.42 -23.75 -16.58
N ARG A 139 -4.62 -24.13 -15.30
CA ARG A 139 -5.20 -25.43 -14.91
C ARG A 139 -6.73 -25.41 -14.98
N THR A 140 -7.34 -24.28 -14.60
CA THR A 140 -8.80 -24.13 -14.55
C THR A 140 -9.35 -23.36 -15.73
N CYS A 141 -8.50 -22.63 -16.45
CA CYS A 141 -8.83 -21.67 -17.50
C CYS A 141 -9.87 -20.62 -17.02
N ARG A 142 -9.70 -20.16 -15.79
CA ARG A 142 -10.56 -19.14 -15.18
C ARG A 142 -9.73 -17.96 -14.71
N PRO A 143 -10.30 -16.74 -14.71
CA PRO A 143 -9.67 -15.57 -14.12
C PRO A 143 -9.30 -15.81 -12.66
N VAL A 144 -8.16 -15.26 -12.25
CA VAL A 144 -7.65 -15.30 -10.88
C VAL A 144 -7.98 -13.99 -10.18
N MET A 145 -8.85 -14.05 -9.21
CA MET A 145 -9.23 -12.89 -8.40
C MET A 145 -8.08 -12.45 -7.49
N PRO A 146 -7.98 -11.17 -7.08
CA PRO A 146 -6.92 -10.69 -6.19
C PRO A 146 -6.75 -11.52 -4.91
N HIS A 147 -7.84 -11.91 -4.24
CA HIS A 147 -7.75 -12.75 -3.03
C HIS A 147 -7.09 -14.12 -3.29
N GLN A 148 -7.22 -14.66 -4.50
CA GLN A 148 -6.60 -15.93 -4.88
C GLN A 148 -5.09 -15.80 -5.16
N ALA A 149 -4.59 -14.57 -5.33
CA ALA A 149 -3.16 -14.31 -5.40
C ALA A 149 -2.49 -14.40 -4.03
N LEU A 150 -3.21 -14.16 -2.95
CA LEU A 150 -2.68 -14.23 -1.59
C LEU A 150 -2.42 -15.67 -1.15
N LYS A 151 -1.21 -15.97 -0.68
CA LYS A 151 -0.80 -17.34 -0.29
C LYS A 151 -1.22 -17.72 1.14
N VAL A 152 -1.58 -16.77 1.98
CA VAL A 152 -1.83 -16.96 3.43
C VAL A 152 -3.10 -16.25 3.87
N ASN A 153 -3.70 -16.73 4.96
CA ASN A 153 -4.91 -16.13 5.51
C ASN A 153 -4.66 -14.80 6.24
N THR A 154 -5.72 -14.04 6.46
CA THR A 154 -5.72 -12.71 7.09
C THR A 154 -6.38 -12.74 8.47
N VAL A 155 -6.17 -11.67 9.24
CA VAL A 155 -6.88 -11.44 10.52
C VAL A 155 -8.40 -11.43 10.34
N PHE A 156 -8.87 -10.93 9.19
CA PHE A 156 -10.30 -10.89 8.86
C PHE A 156 -10.88 -12.30 8.70
N GLU A 157 -10.19 -13.20 7.96
CA GLU A 157 -10.64 -14.60 7.88
C GLU A 157 -10.62 -15.31 9.24
N VAL A 158 -9.59 -15.05 10.06
CA VAL A 158 -9.50 -15.67 11.39
C VAL A 158 -10.62 -15.16 12.29
N ALA A 159 -10.86 -13.85 12.32
CA ALA A 159 -11.94 -13.23 13.10
C ALA A 159 -13.32 -13.75 12.65
N LYS A 160 -13.57 -13.78 11.35
CA LYS A 160 -14.84 -14.28 10.82
C LYS A 160 -15.09 -15.76 11.15
N ARG A 161 -14.08 -16.60 11.07
CA ARG A 161 -14.20 -18.01 11.50
C ARG A 161 -14.48 -18.16 13.00
N ALA A 162 -14.11 -17.17 13.80
CA ALA A 162 -14.45 -17.09 15.23
C ALA A 162 -15.85 -16.47 15.48
N GLY A 163 -16.63 -16.19 14.44
CA GLY A 163 -17.96 -15.60 14.53
C GLY A 163 -17.98 -14.09 14.76
N LEU A 164 -16.83 -13.41 14.54
CA LEU A 164 -16.70 -11.97 14.70
C LEU A 164 -16.99 -11.24 13.38
N HIS A 165 -17.64 -10.07 13.47
CA HIS A 165 -17.91 -9.20 12.33
C HIS A 165 -16.69 -8.39 11.94
N THR A 166 -16.49 -8.15 10.63
CA THR A 166 -15.31 -7.49 10.08
C THR A 166 -15.69 -6.47 9.01
N ALA A 167 -14.99 -5.31 9.00
CA ALA A 167 -15.17 -4.29 7.97
C ALA A 167 -13.84 -3.61 7.62
N TRP A 168 -13.73 -3.04 6.43
CA TRP A 168 -12.57 -2.27 5.99
C TRP A 168 -12.94 -1.25 4.92
N SER A 169 -12.21 -0.14 4.84
CA SER A 169 -12.32 0.83 3.74
C SER A 169 -10.95 1.13 3.12
N ASP A 170 -10.84 0.98 1.79
CA ASP A 170 -9.60 1.23 1.06
C ASP A 170 -9.84 1.96 -0.29
N LYS A 171 -8.87 1.96 -1.20
CA LYS A 171 -8.80 2.84 -2.38
C LYS A 171 -9.10 2.18 -3.73
N HIS A 172 -9.16 0.85 -3.80
CA HIS A 172 -9.45 0.07 -5.01
C HIS A 172 -10.30 -1.14 -4.69
N PRO A 173 -11.25 -1.57 -5.54
CA PRO A 173 -11.95 -2.86 -5.42
C PRO A 173 -11.02 -4.07 -5.23
N ALA A 174 -9.81 -4.03 -5.82
CA ALA A 174 -8.79 -5.08 -5.67
C ALA A 174 -8.32 -5.30 -4.22
N TYR A 175 -8.60 -4.37 -3.30
CA TYR A 175 -8.41 -4.60 -1.85
C TYR A 175 -9.32 -5.69 -1.28
N GLU A 176 -10.20 -6.29 -2.09
CA GLU A 176 -10.87 -7.53 -1.74
C GLU A 176 -9.91 -8.67 -1.37
N ILE A 177 -8.62 -8.54 -1.78
CA ILE A 177 -7.52 -9.42 -1.36
C ILE A 177 -7.41 -9.56 0.16
N LEU A 178 -7.80 -8.53 0.92
CA LEU A 178 -7.75 -8.54 2.39
C LEU A 178 -8.78 -9.50 2.99
N GLY A 179 -9.80 -9.90 2.22
CA GLY A 179 -10.73 -10.98 2.56
C GLY A 179 -10.05 -12.35 2.67
N GLY A 180 -8.75 -12.44 2.39
CA GLY A 180 -7.94 -13.66 2.44
C GLY A 180 -8.22 -14.62 1.29
N PRO A 181 -7.47 -15.72 1.15
CA PRO A 181 -7.59 -16.67 0.04
C PRO A 181 -9.00 -17.22 -0.21
N SER A 182 -9.89 -17.19 0.78
CA SER A 182 -11.30 -17.57 0.60
C SER A 182 -12.14 -16.47 -0.06
N GLY A 183 -11.67 -15.23 -0.08
CA GLY A 183 -12.41 -14.04 -0.52
C GLY A 183 -13.58 -13.66 0.41
N THR A 184 -13.69 -14.27 1.59
CA THR A 184 -14.89 -14.14 2.46
C THR A 184 -14.58 -13.58 3.84
N GLY A 185 -13.34 -13.18 4.12
CA GLY A 185 -12.91 -12.72 5.44
C GLY A 185 -13.51 -11.36 5.84
N LEU A 186 -13.91 -10.53 4.87
CA LEU A 186 -14.58 -9.25 5.12
C LEU A 186 -16.09 -9.39 4.94
N ASP A 187 -16.85 -8.90 5.91
CA ASP A 187 -18.31 -8.81 5.85
C ASP A 187 -18.75 -7.55 5.11
N ASP A 188 -17.96 -6.48 5.25
CA ASP A 188 -18.21 -5.19 4.62
C ASP A 188 -16.88 -4.57 4.15
N LEU A 189 -16.74 -4.36 2.84
CA LEU A 189 -15.57 -3.71 2.26
C LEU A 189 -16.01 -2.55 1.37
N PHE A 190 -15.78 -1.33 1.85
CA PHE A 190 -16.03 -0.12 1.08
C PHE A 190 -14.74 0.34 0.40
N ALA A 191 -14.68 0.18 -0.93
CA ALA A 191 -13.47 0.44 -1.71
C ALA A 191 -13.79 1.19 -3.01
N PRO A 192 -14.15 2.49 -2.93
CA PRO A 192 -14.34 3.32 -4.12
C PRO A 192 -13.03 3.51 -4.87
N GLU A 193 -13.09 3.68 -6.20
CA GLU A 193 -11.91 3.80 -7.04
C GLU A 193 -11.31 5.21 -7.00
N ILE A 194 -10.08 5.33 -6.48
CA ILE A 194 -9.40 6.61 -6.29
C ILE A 194 -8.86 7.20 -7.61
N ASN A 195 -8.48 6.37 -8.57
CA ASN A 195 -7.95 6.84 -9.86
C ASN A 195 -9.05 7.14 -10.88
N SER A 196 -10.31 7.09 -10.46
CA SER A 196 -11.45 7.48 -11.27
C SER A 196 -11.57 9.00 -11.41
N ASP A 197 -12.35 9.45 -12.41
CA ASP A 197 -12.64 10.87 -12.64
C ASP A 197 -13.18 11.55 -11.38
N ALA A 198 -12.61 12.71 -11.01
CA ALA A 198 -13.00 13.49 -9.85
C ALA A 198 -13.95 14.65 -10.25
N PRO A 199 -15.28 14.52 -10.08
CA PRO A 199 -16.22 15.56 -10.44
C PRO A 199 -16.00 16.86 -9.67
N GLY A 200 -15.96 18.00 -10.38
CA GLY A 200 -15.74 19.31 -9.80
C GLY A 200 -14.29 19.77 -9.79
N TYR A 201 -13.39 18.93 -10.27
CA TYR A 201 -11.95 19.22 -10.50
C TYR A 201 -11.68 19.36 -12.01
N ALA A 202 -10.42 19.53 -12.41
CA ALA A 202 -10.10 19.68 -13.83
C ALA A 202 -10.50 18.42 -14.62
N THR A 203 -10.94 18.60 -15.86
CA THR A 203 -11.37 17.48 -16.72
C THR A 203 -10.23 16.50 -16.93
N GLY A 204 -10.48 15.23 -16.64
CA GLY A 204 -9.50 14.15 -16.73
C GLY A 204 -8.57 14.04 -15.52
N ASP A 205 -8.79 14.84 -14.46
CA ASP A 205 -8.12 14.65 -13.19
C ASP A 205 -8.82 13.57 -12.36
N ASP A 206 -8.04 12.68 -11.79
CA ASP A 206 -8.48 11.75 -10.77
C ASP A 206 -8.38 12.36 -9.35
N TRP A 207 -8.88 11.65 -8.34
CA TRP A 207 -8.91 12.11 -6.95
C TRP A 207 -7.51 12.31 -6.35
N THR A 208 -6.44 11.86 -7.01
CA THR A 208 -5.04 12.02 -6.54
C THR A 208 -4.36 13.27 -7.10
N LYS A 209 -4.93 13.92 -8.11
CA LYS A 209 -4.32 15.08 -8.80
C LYS A 209 -4.53 16.40 -8.05
N ASP A 210 -5.46 16.44 -7.09
CA ASP A 210 -5.67 17.56 -6.20
C ASP A 210 -5.89 17.07 -4.77
N ASN A 211 -5.17 17.65 -3.81
CA ASN A 211 -5.25 17.18 -2.42
C ASN A 211 -6.58 17.51 -1.74
N ALA A 212 -7.31 18.57 -2.18
CA ALA A 212 -8.65 18.81 -1.69
C ALA A 212 -9.62 17.71 -2.18
N ALA A 213 -9.45 17.24 -3.42
CA ALA A 213 -10.18 16.07 -3.92
C ALA A 213 -9.85 14.82 -3.10
N THR A 214 -8.57 14.56 -2.84
CA THR A 214 -8.17 13.38 -2.03
C THR A 214 -8.76 13.44 -0.62
N ARG A 215 -8.78 14.62 0.02
CA ARG A 215 -9.42 14.78 1.34
C ARG A 215 -10.93 14.57 1.28
N GLN A 216 -11.60 15.00 0.22
CA GLN A 216 -13.02 14.70 0.00
C GLN A 216 -13.24 13.19 -0.16
N TYR A 217 -12.39 12.53 -0.95
CA TYR A 217 -12.40 11.08 -1.16
C TYR A 217 -12.20 10.33 0.17
N ASP A 218 -11.18 10.66 0.96
CA ASP A 218 -10.96 10.08 2.29
C ASP A 218 -12.18 10.33 3.21
N GLY A 219 -12.85 11.48 3.07
CA GLY A 219 -14.07 11.80 3.81
C GLY A 219 -15.22 10.83 3.55
N PHE A 220 -15.29 10.15 2.42
CA PHE A 220 -16.27 9.09 2.18
C PHE A 220 -15.97 7.88 3.08
N LYS A 221 -14.70 7.48 3.18
CA LYS A 221 -14.26 6.38 4.04
C LYS A 221 -14.40 6.72 5.54
N VAL A 222 -14.13 7.98 5.92
CA VAL A 222 -14.38 8.46 7.29
C VAL A 222 -15.84 8.28 7.67
N ARG A 223 -16.78 8.60 6.76
CA ARG A 223 -18.22 8.39 7.02
C ARG A 223 -18.57 6.90 7.13
N ALA A 224 -17.96 6.04 6.32
CA ALA A 224 -18.14 4.59 6.43
C ALA A 224 -17.75 4.09 7.83
N VAL A 225 -16.56 4.45 8.31
CA VAL A 225 -16.08 4.07 9.66
C VAL A 225 -16.97 4.62 10.77
N LEU A 226 -17.48 5.86 10.64
CA LEU A 226 -18.44 6.41 11.60
C LEU A 226 -19.75 5.63 11.63
N ASN A 227 -20.25 5.18 10.47
CA ASN A 227 -21.42 4.29 10.40
C ASN A 227 -21.14 2.96 11.09
N GLU A 228 -19.96 2.37 10.88
CA GLU A 228 -19.54 1.11 11.51
C GLU A 228 -19.43 1.24 13.05
N ILE A 229 -18.92 2.36 13.57
CA ILE A 229 -18.92 2.67 15.02
C ILE A 229 -20.36 2.71 15.56
N ASN A 230 -21.30 3.14 14.73
CA ASN A 230 -22.73 3.16 15.08
C ASN A 230 -23.43 1.79 14.95
N GLY A 231 -22.69 0.74 14.58
CA GLY A 231 -23.22 -0.60 14.40
C GLY A 231 -24.03 -0.77 13.10
N LEU A 232 -23.76 0.09 12.12
CA LEU A 232 -24.32 0.03 10.77
C LEU A 232 -23.27 -0.50 9.79
N ASP A 233 -23.69 -0.89 8.60
CA ASP A 233 -22.78 -1.09 7.48
C ASP A 233 -22.18 0.25 7.00
N HIS A 234 -21.19 0.21 6.10
CA HIS A 234 -20.57 1.43 5.56
C HIS A 234 -21.61 2.41 4.97
N SER A 235 -22.72 1.91 4.42
CA SER A 235 -23.77 2.74 3.82
C SER A 235 -24.61 3.51 4.84
N GLY A 236 -24.56 3.12 6.11
CA GLY A 236 -25.40 3.65 7.18
C GLY A 236 -26.86 3.20 7.14
N ARG A 237 -27.17 2.14 6.38
CA ARG A 237 -28.57 1.68 6.16
C ARG A 237 -28.91 0.39 6.86
N THR A 238 -27.94 -0.51 7.02
CA THR A 238 -28.15 -1.85 7.56
C THR A 238 -27.54 -1.98 8.94
N HIS A 239 -28.30 -2.46 9.90
CA HIS A 239 -27.74 -2.82 11.21
C HIS A 239 -26.92 -4.10 11.08
N ALA A 240 -25.60 -3.96 11.27
CA ALA A 240 -24.61 -5.04 11.18
C ALA A 240 -23.95 -5.38 12.53
N GLY A 241 -24.10 -4.48 13.51
CA GLY A 241 -23.33 -4.51 14.74
C GLY A 241 -21.95 -3.88 14.57
N VAL A 242 -21.34 -3.44 15.66
CA VAL A 242 -20.00 -2.85 15.63
C VAL A 242 -18.97 -3.94 15.26
N PRO A 243 -18.16 -3.77 14.21
CA PRO A 243 -17.20 -4.80 13.83
C PRO A 243 -16.11 -5.02 14.88
N ALA A 244 -15.67 -6.26 15.04
CA ALA A 244 -14.55 -6.58 15.93
C ALA A 244 -13.20 -6.09 15.37
N ILE A 245 -13.05 -6.09 14.04
CA ILE A 245 -11.93 -5.50 13.31
C ILE A 245 -12.51 -4.61 12.22
N PHE A 246 -12.16 -3.34 12.23
CA PHE A 246 -12.60 -2.38 11.21
C PHE A 246 -11.62 -1.21 11.12
N GLY A 247 -11.79 -0.38 10.11
CA GLY A 247 -10.96 0.80 9.91
C GLY A 247 -10.83 1.21 8.47
N MET A 248 -9.83 2.03 8.19
CA MET A 248 -9.63 2.58 6.86
C MET A 248 -8.17 2.91 6.56
N ASN A 249 -7.92 3.09 5.28
CA ASN A 249 -6.71 3.69 4.77
C ASN A 249 -6.96 5.13 4.34
N PHE A 250 -6.08 6.07 4.75
CA PHE A 250 -6.07 7.46 4.30
C PHE A 250 -5.07 7.64 3.16
N GLN A 251 -5.43 8.46 2.16
CA GLN A 251 -4.60 8.78 1.00
C GLN A 251 -4.07 10.22 1.00
N SER A 252 -4.73 11.11 1.72
CA SER A 252 -4.49 12.55 1.65
C SER A 252 -3.06 12.97 2.02
N VAL A 253 -2.38 12.27 2.94
CA VAL A 253 -0.99 12.58 3.30
C VAL A 253 -0.05 12.18 2.15
N SER A 254 -0.20 10.99 1.57
CA SER A 254 0.61 10.54 0.44
C SER A 254 0.47 11.47 -0.76
N THR A 255 -0.75 11.83 -1.16
CA THR A 255 -0.95 12.76 -2.29
C THR A 255 -0.40 14.14 -2.01
N ALA A 256 -0.50 14.64 -0.76
CA ALA A 256 0.09 15.92 -0.38
C ALA A 256 1.62 15.93 -0.46
N GLN A 257 2.26 14.79 -0.26
CA GLN A 257 3.72 14.65 -0.40
C GLN A 257 4.14 14.50 -1.86
N LYS A 258 3.34 13.85 -2.70
CA LYS A 258 3.65 13.59 -4.13
C LYS A 258 3.44 14.81 -5.02
N LEU A 259 2.41 15.61 -4.76
CA LEU A 259 2.05 16.73 -5.61
C LEU A 259 3.02 17.91 -5.44
N PRO A 260 3.59 18.46 -6.54
CA PRO A 260 4.36 19.69 -6.48
C PRO A 260 3.54 20.86 -5.94
N THR A 261 2.28 20.92 -6.35
CA THR A 261 1.30 21.94 -5.92
C THR A 261 -0.11 21.36 -5.92
N SER A 262 -0.97 21.88 -5.05
CA SER A 262 -2.41 21.65 -5.07
C SER A 262 -3.12 22.92 -4.60
N GLY A 263 -4.19 23.34 -5.31
CA GLY A 263 -4.90 24.57 -5.01
C GLY A 263 -4.01 25.81 -5.02
N GLY A 264 -2.95 25.84 -5.83
CA GLY A 264 -1.97 26.93 -5.90
C GLY A 264 -0.99 27.00 -4.71
N GLN A 265 -1.01 26.01 -3.82
CA GLN A 265 -0.09 25.90 -2.69
C GLN A 265 0.95 24.80 -2.91
N PRO A 266 2.20 24.95 -2.41
CA PRO A 266 3.22 23.91 -2.53
C PRO A 266 2.87 22.68 -1.71
N GLY A 267 3.10 21.50 -2.32
CA GLY A 267 3.03 20.19 -1.68
C GLY A 267 4.36 19.79 -1.02
N GLY A 268 4.39 18.58 -0.47
CA GLY A 268 5.57 18.04 0.18
C GLY A 268 6.03 18.84 1.40
N TYR A 269 7.35 18.86 1.59
CA TYR A 269 8.01 19.54 2.71
C TYR A 269 8.67 20.84 2.25
N LEU A 270 8.95 21.72 3.20
CA LEU A 270 9.79 22.90 2.97
C LEU A 270 11.25 22.48 2.71
N ALA A 271 12.11 23.43 2.39
CA ALA A 271 13.50 23.19 2.00
C ALA A 271 14.33 22.43 3.05
N ASP A 272 13.91 22.42 4.32
CA ASP A 272 14.55 21.70 5.41
C ASP A 272 14.27 20.17 5.38
N GLY A 273 13.28 19.73 4.58
CA GLY A 273 12.88 18.33 4.48
C GLY A 273 12.17 17.76 5.71
N THR A 274 11.82 18.61 6.68
CA THR A 274 11.19 18.20 7.94
C THR A 274 9.94 19.00 8.27
N THR A 275 9.82 20.21 7.74
CA THR A 275 8.64 21.06 7.94
C THR A 275 7.62 20.78 6.85
N PRO A 276 6.40 20.32 7.19
CA PRO A 276 5.34 20.13 6.20
C PRO A 276 5.03 21.44 5.47
N GLY A 277 4.93 21.35 4.14
CA GLY A 277 4.39 22.43 3.34
C GLY A 277 2.89 22.64 3.58
N PRO A 278 2.30 23.71 3.02
CA PRO A 278 0.90 24.06 3.28
C PRO A 278 -0.10 22.93 2.95
N VAL A 279 0.10 22.22 1.82
CA VAL A 279 -0.79 21.14 1.40
C VAL A 279 -0.66 19.94 2.36
N LEU A 280 0.57 19.56 2.72
CA LEU A 280 0.82 18.46 3.65
C LEU A 280 0.30 18.77 5.06
N SER A 281 0.45 20.04 5.53
CA SER A 281 -0.14 20.48 6.80
C SER A 281 -1.65 20.29 6.81
N GLN A 282 -2.34 20.70 5.74
CA GLN A 282 -3.80 20.52 5.62
C GLN A 282 -4.21 19.04 5.58
N ALA A 283 -3.41 18.17 4.99
CA ALA A 283 -3.67 16.74 4.97
C ALA A 283 -3.51 16.12 6.37
N LEU A 284 -2.49 16.52 7.11
CA LEU A 284 -2.28 16.10 8.51
C LEU A 284 -3.42 16.59 9.41
N ASP A 285 -3.87 17.85 9.26
CA ASP A 285 -5.03 18.40 9.99
C ASP A 285 -6.31 17.63 9.67
N PHE A 286 -6.49 17.18 8.43
CA PHE A 286 -7.63 16.37 8.03
C PHE A 286 -7.61 15.00 8.72
N VAL A 287 -6.45 14.33 8.75
CA VAL A 287 -6.29 13.05 9.47
C VAL A 287 -6.56 13.25 10.97
N ASP A 288 -5.99 14.27 11.60
CA ASP A 288 -6.23 14.59 13.01
C ASP A 288 -7.71 14.81 13.32
N SER A 289 -8.39 15.60 12.49
CA SER A 289 -9.82 15.89 12.64
C SER A 289 -10.67 14.63 12.49
N SER A 290 -10.29 13.74 11.57
CA SER A 290 -10.98 12.46 11.34
C SER A 290 -10.80 11.52 12.54
N VAL A 291 -9.59 11.41 13.07
CA VAL A 291 -9.30 10.65 14.30
C VAL A 291 -10.10 11.22 15.48
N GLY A 292 -10.17 12.55 15.59
CA GLY A 292 -11.00 13.21 16.60
C GLY A 292 -12.49 12.88 16.47
N ALA A 293 -13.02 12.78 15.25
CA ALA A 293 -14.39 12.39 15.02
C ALA A 293 -14.66 10.92 15.44
N PHE A 294 -13.72 10.02 15.15
CA PHE A 294 -13.82 8.62 15.60
C PHE A 294 -13.78 8.52 17.13
N GLU A 295 -12.87 9.23 17.81
CA GLU A 295 -12.82 9.26 19.27
C GLU A 295 -14.13 9.78 19.89
N GLN A 296 -14.70 10.85 19.33
CA GLN A 296 -15.96 11.42 19.78
C GLN A 296 -17.13 10.44 19.60
N GLU A 297 -17.21 9.77 18.45
CA GLU A 297 -18.28 8.80 18.18
C GLU A 297 -18.13 7.54 19.06
N LEU A 298 -16.92 7.03 19.25
CA LEU A 298 -16.65 5.93 20.19
C LEU A 298 -17.09 6.30 21.63
N ALA A 299 -16.84 7.54 22.05
CA ALA A 299 -17.27 8.04 23.37
C ALA A 299 -18.79 8.15 23.45
N ALA A 300 -19.46 8.70 22.42
CA ALA A 300 -20.91 8.83 22.35
C ALA A 300 -21.62 7.47 22.40
N ARG A 301 -20.99 6.43 21.82
CA ARG A 301 -21.49 5.05 21.83
C ARG A 301 -21.02 4.22 23.04
N HIS A 302 -20.30 4.82 24.00
CA HIS A 302 -19.73 4.13 25.18
C HIS A 302 -18.74 2.99 24.81
N LEU A 303 -18.05 3.10 23.67
CA LEU A 303 -17.12 2.10 23.15
C LEU A 303 -15.65 2.38 23.48
N THR A 304 -15.32 3.52 24.06
CA THR A 304 -13.92 3.91 24.38
C THR A 304 -13.22 2.86 25.26
N GLY A 305 -13.95 2.25 26.20
CA GLY A 305 -13.38 1.22 27.09
C GLY A 305 -13.19 -0.16 26.46
N SER A 306 -13.73 -0.39 25.26
CA SER A 306 -13.68 -1.68 24.55
C SER A 306 -13.01 -1.60 23.18
N THR A 307 -12.65 -0.39 22.70
CA THR A 307 -12.03 -0.21 21.39
C THR A 307 -10.57 0.18 21.54
N THR A 308 -9.68 -0.67 21.04
CA THR A 308 -8.27 -0.32 20.83
C THR A 308 -8.11 0.29 19.45
N VAL A 309 -7.44 1.43 19.37
CA VAL A 309 -7.08 2.12 18.12
C VAL A 309 -5.61 1.83 17.80
N ILE A 310 -5.34 1.38 16.59
CA ILE A 310 -3.99 1.19 16.05
C ILE A 310 -3.82 2.19 14.92
N LEU A 311 -2.84 3.10 15.04
CA LEU A 311 -2.44 4.03 13.99
C LEU A 311 -1.12 3.57 13.40
N SER A 312 -1.06 3.41 12.09
CA SER A 312 0.15 3.07 11.34
C SER A 312 0.10 3.60 9.90
N ALA A 313 1.01 3.15 9.05
CA ALA A 313 1.03 3.43 7.63
C ALA A 313 1.39 2.16 6.85
N LYS A 314 0.98 2.09 5.57
CA LYS A 314 1.39 1.01 4.65
C LYS A 314 2.85 1.21 4.24
N HIS A 315 3.26 2.46 4.08
CA HIS A 315 4.59 2.92 3.67
C HIS A 315 4.79 4.38 4.12
N GLY A 316 6.04 4.82 4.20
CA GLY A 316 6.44 6.22 4.16
C GLY A 316 6.57 6.70 2.73
N GLN A 317 7.43 7.71 2.46
CA GLN A 317 7.59 8.28 1.14
C GLN A 317 8.87 9.12 1.05
N SER A 318 9.58 9.07 -0.09
CA SER A 318 10.85 9.79 -0.26
C SER A 318 10.98 10.48 -1.63
N PRO A 319 11.86 11.51 -1.77
CA PRO A 319 12.58 12.17 -0.68
C PRO A 319 11.70 13.22 0.04
N THR A 320 11.92 13.43 1.32
CA THR A 320 11.26 14.52 2.05
C THR A 320 11.90 15.87 1.76
N ARG A 321 13.23 15.92 1.50
CA ARG A 321 13.92 17.16 1.16
C ARG A 321 13.87 17.43 -0.37
N PRO A 322 13.22 18.52 -0.82
CA PRO A 322 13.03 18.79 -2.25
C PRO A 322 14.35 18.86 -3.06
N ALA A 323 15.43 19.32 -2.46
CA ALA A 323 16.73 19.43 -3.13
C ALA A 323 17.38 18.08 -3.47
N ASP A 324 16.97 16.99 -2.82
CA ASP A 324 17.50 15.65 -3.05
C ASP A 324 16.86 14.98 -4.28
N LEU A 325 15.69 15.45 -4.70
CA LEU A 325 14.92 14.85 -5.78
C LEU A 325 15.69 14.79 -7.11
N THR A 326 15.66 13.62 -7.70
CA THR A 326 16.01 13.38 -9.10
C THR A 326 14.97 12.44 -9.70
N ARG A 327 14.12 12.96 -10.58
CA ARG A 327 13.16 12.14 -11.34
C ARG A 327 13.90 11.50 -12.51
N VAL A 328 13.83 10.20 -12.62
CA VAL A 328 14.49 9.43 -13.69
C VAL A 328 13.43 8.68 -14.48
N PRO A 329 13.27 8.94 -15.79
CA PRO A 329 12.37 8.13 -16.60
C PRO A 329 12.94 6.72 -16.77
N ASP A 330 12.13 5.70 -16.52
CA ASP A 330 12.47 4.27 -16.61
C ASP A 330 12.56 3.77 -18.06
N ALA A 331 11.67 4.25 -18.94
CA ALA A 331 11.55 3.76 -20.31
C ALA A 331 12.87 3.80 -21.13
N PRO A 332 13.73 4.83 -21.03
CA PRO A 332 15.04 4.81 -21.68
C PRO A 332 15.98 3.72 -21.13
N ILE A 333 15.90 3.41 -19.83
CA ILE A 333 16.71 2.37 -19.19
C ILE A 333 16.26 1.00 -19.71
N LEU A 334 14.97 0.73 -19.68
CA LEU A 334 14.37 -0.53 -20.16
C LEU A 334 14.66 -0.76 -21.64
N LYS A 335 14.48 0.28 -22.45
CA LYS A 335 14.83 0.23 -23.88
C LYS A 335 16.31 -0.07 -24.09
N GLY A 336 17.18 0.58 -23.33
CA GLY A 336 18.62 0.39 -23.43
C GLY A 336 19.06 -1.04 -23.07
N ILE A 337 18.45 -1.64 -22.05
CA ILE A 337 18.67 -3.05 -21.69
C ILE A 337 18.27 -3.97 -22.87
N ASN A 338 17.07 -3.78 -23.41
CA ASN A 338 16.57 -4.62 -24.51
C ASN A 338 17.37 -4.47 -25.80
N ASP A 339 17.73 -3.24 -26.19
CA ASP A 339 18.56 -2.95 -27.37
C ASP A 339 19.96 -3.60 -27.26
N ALA A 340 20.59 -3.43 -26.09
CA ALA A 340 21.92 -3.99 -25.85
C ALA A 340 21.89 -5.54 -25.82
N TRP A 341 20.85 -6.13 -25.21
CA TRP A 341 20.64 -7.57 -25.21
C TRP A 341 20.43 -8.12 -26.63
N SER A 342 19.52 -7.52 -27.40
CA SER A 342 19.20 -7.96 -28.76
C SER A 342 20.41 -7.82 -29.71
N THR A 343 21.26 -6.82 -29.47
CA THR A 343 22.52 -6.65 -30.21
C THR A 343 23.52 -7.77 -29.89
N ALA A 344 23.64 -8.15 -28.61
CA ALA A 344 24.52 -9.24 -28.19
C ALA A 344 23.97 -10.63 -28.51
N HIS A 345 22.65 -10.78 -28.67
CA HIS A 345 21.94 -12.03 -28.90
C HIS A 345 20.95 -11.89 -30.07
N PRO A 346 21.44 -11.85 -31.32
CA PRO A 346 20.58 -11.65 -32.49
C PRO A 346 19.45 -12.70 -32.57
N GLY A 347 18.21 -12.22 -32.65
CA GLY A 347 17.01 -13.08 -32.72
C GLY A 347 16.40 -13.46 -31.36
N ALA A 348 16.99 -13.06 -30.24
CA ALA A 348 16.43 -13.35 -28.91
C ALA A 348 15.20 -12.48 -28.55
N GLY A 349 15.02 -11.33 -29.20
CA GLY A 349 13.95 -10.38 -28.85
C GLY A 349 14.28 -9.62 -27.54
N ASP A 350 13.26 -8.97 -26.99
CA ASP A 350 13.36 -8.22 -25.73
C ASP A 350 13.63 -9.13 -24.55
N LEU A 351 14.56 -8.75 -23.68
CA LEU A 351 14.88 -9.50 -22.47
C LEU A 351 13.89 -9.23 -21.32
N VAL A 352 13.51 -7.96 -21.13
CA VAL A 352 12.56 -7.59 -20.07
C VAL A 352 11.15 -8.01 -20.46
N ALA A 353 10.53 -8.85 -19.64
CA ALA A 353 9.15 -9.28 -19.82
C ALA A 353 8.17 -8.30 -19.18
N PHE A 354 8.53 -7.79 -17.99
CA PHE A 354 7.74 -6.85 -17.20
C PHE A 354 8.66 -6.05 -16.27
N SER A 355 8.28 -4.83 -15.95
CA SER A 355 8.94 -3.96 -14.97
C SER A 355 7.91 -3.23 -14.12
N THR A 356 8.25 -3.00 -12.87
CA THR A 356 7.57 -2.03 -12.01
C THR A 356 8.63 -1.24 -11.25
N ASP A 357 8.38 0.03 -11.03
CA ASP A 357 9.30 0.94 -10.37
C ASP A 357 8.57 2.13 -9.74
N ASP A 358 9.21 2.77 -8.82
CA ASP A 358 8.97 4.07 -8.21
C ASP A 358 10.26 4.47 -7.46
N ASP A 359 10.45 4.01 -6.20
CA ASP A 359 11.71 4.14 -5.44
C ASP A 359 12.50 2.81 -5.37
N ILE A 360 12.15 1.89 -6.23
CA ILE A 360 12.80 0.61 -6.48
C ILE A 360 12.66 0.29 -7.98
N VAL A 361 13.52 -0.58 -8.51
CA VAL A 361 13.33 -1.16 -9.85
C VAL A 361 13.21 -2.65 -9.71
N GLN A 362 12.12 -3.23 -10.19
CA GLN A 362 11.89 -4.66 -10.22
C GLN A 362 11.69 -5.11 -11.65
N LEU A 363 12.51 -6.07 -12.13
CA LEU A 363 12.45 -6.57 -13.50
C LEU A 363 12.22 -8.08 -13.52
N TRP A 364 11.28 -8.50 -14.35
CA TRP A 364 11.04 -9.90 -14.68
C TRP A 364 11.54 -10.14 -16.10
N LEU A 365 12.40 -11.16 -16.27
CA LEU A 365 13.08 -11.43 -17.51
C LEU A 365 12.46 -12.63 -18.23
N ARG A 366 12.51 -12.62 -19.58
CA ARG A 366 12.14 -13.76 -20.43
C ARG A 366 13.17 -14.88 -20.32
N ASP A 367 14.45 -14.51 -20.36
CA ASP A 367 15.57 -15.40 -20.05
C ASP A 367 16.04 -15.16 -18.61
N ARG A 368 15.91 -16.17 -17.77
CA ARG A 368 16.28 -16.15 -16.35
C ARG A 368 17.66 -16.74 -16.06
N SER A 369 18.42 -17.06 -17.12
CA SER A 369 19.77 -17.60 -16.95
C SER A 369 20.67 -16.65 -16.16
N ALA A 370 21.69 -17.20 -15.51
CA ALA A 370 22.69 -16.38 -14.81
C ALA A 370 23.33 -15.37 -15.78
N ALA A 371 23.58 -15.75 -17.04
CA ALA A 371 24.12 -14.85 -18.04
C ALA A 371 23.21 -13.64 -18.30
N ALA A 372 21.89 -13.86 -18.43
CA ALA A 372 20.93 -12.80 -18.67
C ALA A 372 20.76 -11.88 -17.45
N THR A 373 20.65 -12.44 -16.24
CA THR A 373 20.53 -11.65 -15.01
C THR A 373 21.80 -10.86 -14.70
N ASP A 374 23.00 -11.43 -14.93
CA ASP A 374 24.27 -10.72 -14.77
C ASP A 374 24.47 -9.64 -15.83
N PHE A 375 23.96 -9.85 -17.06
CA PHE A 375 23.95 -8.82 -18.11
C PHE A 375 23.14 -7.61 -17.68
N VAL A 376 21.92 -7.80 -17.17
CA VAL A 376 21.07 -6.69 -16.70
C VAL A 376 21.74 -5.97 -15.53
N ARG A 377 22.30 -6.71 -14.55
CA ARG A 377 23.06 -6.12 -13.44
C ARG A 377 24.20 -5.25 -13.95
N ALA A 378 25.01 -5.76 -14.87
CA ALA A 378 26.14 -5.04 -15.42
C ALA A 378 25.70 -3.80 -16.21
N TYR A 379 24.60 -3.91 -16.96
CA TYR A 379 24.02 -2.77 -17.67
C TYR A 379 23.62 -1.66 -16.70
N LEU A 380 22.77 -1.97 -15.71
CA LEU A 380 22.24 -1.00 -14.74
C LEU A 380 23.36 -0.30 -13.96
N LEU A 381 24.38 -1.04 -13.52
CA LEU A 381 25.50 -0.48 -12.77
C LEU A 381 26.49 0.30 -13.66
N GLY A 382 26.59 -0.06 -14.93
CA GLY A 382 27.55 0.53 -15.88
C GLY A 382 27.06 1.76 -16.62
N HIS A 383 25.74 2.03 -16.64
CA HIS A 383 25.15 3.14 -17.40
C HIS A 383 24.59 4.21 -16.48
N PRO A 384 24.87 5.49 -16.75
CA PRO A 384 24.21 6.59 -16.07
C PRO A 384 22.77 6.74 -16.60
N ALA A 385 21.90 7.32 -15.77
CA ALA A 385 20.58 7.78 -16.20
C ALA A 385 20.49 9.31 -16.10
N THR A 386 19.72 9.91 -17.00
CA THR A 386 19.48 11.35 -16.99
C THR A 386 18.00 11.62 -16.75
N GLY A 387 17.74 12.46 -15.80
CA GLY A 387 16.40 12.92 -15.44
C GLY A 387 16.40 14.41 -15.14
N ASN A 388 15.56 14.81 -14.18
CA ASN A 388 15.44 16.23 -13.79
C ASN A 388 15.29 16.39 -12.27
N ASP A 389 15.72 17.54 -11.76
CA ASP A 389 15.57 17.92 -10.35
C ASP A 389 14.17 18.54 -10.09
N ILE A 390 13.96 19.04 -8.86
CA ILE A 390 12.70 19.67 -8.43
C ILE A 390 12.28 20.85 -9.31
N HIS A 391 13.25 21.55 -9.93
CA HIS A 391 13.01 22.71 -10.81
C HIS A 391 12.91 22.32 -12.30
N GLY A 392 13.02 21.04 -12.64
CA GLY A 392 13.04 20.55 -14.01
C GLY A 392 14.40 20.69 -14.70
N ALA A 393 15.46 21.08 -13.98
CA ALA A 393 16.78 21.14 -14.54
C ALA A 393 17.38 19.73 -14.69
N SER A 394 18.07 19.51 -15.82
CA SER A 394 18.67 18.20 -16.12
C SER A 394 19.66 17.77 -15.04
N ARG A 395 19.55 16.52 -14.59
CA ARG A 395 20.44 15.89 -13.61
C ARG A 395 20.80 14.48 -14.07
N THR A 396 22.08 14.17 -14.11
CA THR A 396 22.58 12.83 -14.44
C THR A 396 23.04 12.12 -13.16
N VAL A 397 22.61 10.88 -12.99
CA VAL A 397 22.97 10.01 -11.87
C VAL A 397 23.69 8.76 -12.37
N PRO A 398 24.71 8.26 -11.67
CA PRO A 398 25.42 7.05 -12.06
C PRO A 398 24.58 5.79 -11.77
N ALA A 399 25.00 4.66 -12.37
CA ALA A 399 24.43 3.35 -12.12
C ALA A 399 22.89 3.33 -12.27
N SER A 400 22.37 3.94 -13.33
CA SER A 400 20.93 4.07 -13.61
C SER A 400 20.09 4.66 -12.45
N GLY A 401 20.71 5.40 -11.52
CA GLY A 401 20.07 5.93 -10.32
C GLY A 401 20.01 4.94 -9.14
N LEU A 402 20.75 3.83 -9.23
CA LEU A 402 20.71 2.77 -8.23
C LEU A 402 21.93 2.77 -7.31
N THR A 403 21.78 2.28 -6.07
CA THR A 403 22.89 2.02 -5.13
C THR A 403 23.33 0.57 -5.16
N SER A 404 22.40 -0.35 -5.39
CA SER A 404 22.62 -1.79 -5.39
C SER A 404 21.70 -2.46 -6.42
N VAL A 405 22.20 -3.54 -7.02
CA VAL A 405 21.40 -4.38 -7.93
C VAL A 405 21.59 -5.83 -7.54
N TYR A 406 20.50 -6.46 -7.12
CA TYR A 406 20.40 -7.89 -6.86
C TYR A 406 19.85 -8.58 -8.10
N ALA A 407 20.49 -9.63 -8.59
CA ALA A 407 20.10 -10.30 -9.82
C ALA A 407 20.15 -11.83 -9.65
N GLY A 408 19.22 -12.54 -10.29
CA GLY A 408 19.13 -13.98 -10.25
C GLY A 408 19.05 -14.53 -8.82
N THR A 409 20.01 -15.36 -8.42
CA THR A 409 20.07 -15.95 -7.08
C THR A 409 20.12 -14.89 -5.96
N ASP A 410 20.75 -13.74 -6.21
CA ASP A 410 20.82 -12.68 -5.21
C ASP A 410 19.46 -11.97 -5.05
N ALA A 411 18.68 -11.80 -6.12
CA ALA A 411 17.32 -11.28 -6.05
C ALA A 411 16.39 -12.25 -5.28
N ALA A 412 16.48 -13.53 -5.55
CA ALA A 412 15.75 -14.55 -4.79
C ALA A 412 16.12 -14.53 -3.30
N ARG A 413 17.43 -14.41 -2.99
CA ARG A 413 17.93 -14.30 -1.61
C ARG A 413 17.48 -13.00 -0.92
N PHE A 414 17.42 -11.88 -1.66
CA PHE A 414 16.94 -10.60 -1.15
C PHE A 414 15.52 -10.74 -0.57
N PHE A 415 14.65 -11.45 -1.28
CA PHE A 415 13.31 -11.75 -0.78
C PHE A 415 13.24 -12.98 0.12
N GLY A 416 14.27 -13.79 0.23
CA GLY A 416 14.27 -15.03 1.02
C GLY A 416 13.41 -16.14 0.41
N VAL A 417 13.39 -16.23 -0.93
CA VAL A 417 12.65 -17.23 -1.71
C VAL A 417 13.59 -18.11 -2.54
N GLY A 418 13.06 -19.21 -3.10
CA GLY A 418 13.77 -20.00 -4.10
C GLY A 418 13.78 -19.33 -5.47
N VAL A 419 14.81 -19.59 -6.26
CA VAL A 419 14.92 -19.04 -7.63
C VAL A 419 13.77 -19.47 -8.55
N ASP A 420 13.12 -20.58 -8.26
CA ASP A 420 11.98 -21.11 -9.02
C ASP A 420 10.64 -20.52 -8.61
N GLU A 421 10.61 -19.64 -7.58
CA GLU A 421 9.37 -18.96 -7.20
C GLU A 421 8.88 -18.11 -8.39
N ALA A 422 7.61 -18.31 -8.77
CA ALA A 422 7.09 -17.81 -10.04
C ALA A 422 6.82 -16.30 -10.07
N ARG A 423 6.75 -15.64 -8.92
CA ARG A 423 6.27 -14.26 -8.76
C ARG A 423 7.37 -13.25 -8.46
N HIS A 424 8.51 -13.70 -7.87
CA HIS A 424 9.57 -12.74 -7.52
C HIS A 424 10.26 -12.18 -8.77
N PRO A 425 10.73 -10.91 -8.73
CA PRO A 425 11.50 -10.32 -9.82
C PRO A 425 12.87 -11.00 -9.95
N ASP A 426 13.39 -11.08 -11.18
CA ASP A 426 14.73 -11.62 -11.45
C ASP A 426 15.83 -10.63 -11.13
N VAL A 427 15.52 -9.32 -11.18
CA VAL A 427 16.43 -8.24 -10.83
C VAL A 427 15.71 -7.24 -9.94
N VAL A 428 16.38 -6.83 -8.87
CA VAL A 428 15.94 -5.80 -7.92
C VAL A 428 17.01 -4.72 -7.82
N GLY A 429 16.67 -3.52 -8.24
CA GLY A 429 17.52 -2.34 -8.12
C GLY A 429 17.05 -1.45 -6.98
N ILE A 430 17.92 -1.18 -6.02
CA ILE A 430 17.64 -0.26 -4.91
C ILE A 430 17.98 1.16 -5.35
N ALA A 431 17.00 2.04 -5.37
CA ALA A 431 17.18 3.44 -5.74
C ALA A 431 18.15 4.17 -4.79
N ARG A 432 18.87 5.13 -5.33
CA ARG A 432 19.58 6.12 -4.51
C ARG A 432 18.59 6.99 -3.80
N HIS A 433 18.90 7.38 -2.57
CA HIS A 433 18.09 8.38 -1.88
C HIS A 433 17.82 9.60 -2.78
N GLY A 434 16.56 9.97 -2.90
CA GLY A 434 16.07 11.06 -3.73
C GLY A 434 15.86 10.73 -5.21
N VAL A 435 16.23 9.54 -5.68
CA VAL A 435 15.88 9.09 -7.04
C VAL A 435 14.48 8.50 -7.03
N VAL A 436 13.62 9.08 -7.86
CA VAL A 436 12.26 8.61 -8.12
C VAL A 436 12.16 8.24 -9.59
N PHE A 437 11.79 7.01 -9.89
CA PHE A 437 11.58 6.56 -11.26
C PHE A 437 10.20 7.01 -11.72
N THR A 438 10.18 8.07 -12.51
CA THR A 438 8.96 8.68 -13.05
C THR A 438 9.27 9.56 -14.24
N GLY A 439 8.34 9.63 -15.18
CA GLY A 439 8.41 10.58 -16.29
C GLY A 439 7.89 11.97 -15.90
N GLY A 440 8.42 13.01 -16.54
CA GLY A 440 7.90 14.37 -16.40
C GLY A 440 8.26 15.06 -15.08
N THR A 441 7.34 15.90 -14.56
CA THR A 441 7.56 16.75 -13.37
C THR A 441 6.36 16.73 -12.41
N SER A 442 5.41 15.82 -12.61
CA SER A 442 4.14 15.78 -11.87
C SER A 442 4.26 15.27 -10.43
N LYS A 443 5.38 14.58 -10.10
CA LYS A 443 5.62 14.03 -8.77
C LYS A 443 6.91 14.59 -8.16
N ILE A 444 6.93 14.78 -6.85
CA ILE A 444 8.10 15.27 -6.10
C ILE A 444 8.59 14.27 -5.03
N ALA A 445 7.87 13.20 -4.83
CA ALA A 445 8.22 12.07 -3.99
C ALA A 445 7.44 10.83 -4.46
N GLU A 446 7.95 9.66 -4.14
CA GLU A 446 7.30 8.36 -4.32
C GLU A 446 7.60 7.43 -3.15
N HIS A 447 7.08 6.23 -3.23
CA HIS A 447 7.29 5.14 -2.28
C HIS A 447 7.64 3.84 -3.03
N GLY A 448 7.65 2.73 -2.32
CA GLY A 448 7.85 1.41 -2.93
C GLY A 448 9.27 0.90 -2.79
N GLY A 449 10.16 1.71 -2.23
CA GLY A 449 11.57 1.40 -2.10
C GLY A 449 11.98 0.69 -0.82
N ALA A 450 13.28 0.78 -0.55
CA ALA A 450 13.92 0.31 0.66
C ALA A 450 14.59 1.46 1.43
N ASP A 451 14.39 2.71 0.99
CA ASP A 451 14.90 3.89 1.68
C ASP A 451 14.32 3.96 3.10
N PRO A 452 15.09 4.38 4.11
CA PRO A 452 14.56 4.60 5.45
C PRO A 452 13.33 5.51 5.49
N GLN A 453 13.23 6.52 4.62
CA GLN A 453 12.04 7.39 4.54
C GLN A 453 10.81 6.67 4.01
N ASP A 454 10.98 5.68 3.13
CA ASP A 454 9.85 4.86 2.68
C ASP A 454 9.35 3.91 3.78
N ARG A 455 10.23 3.52 4.70
CA ARG A 455 9.97 2.44 5.64
C ARG A 455 9.69 2.87 7.07
N ASP A 456 10.20 4.03 7.51
CA ASP A 456 10.03 4.52 8.88
C ASP A 456 8.66 5.17 9.06
N VAL A 457 7.74 4.43 9.66
CA VAL A 457 6.33 4.79 9.80
C VAL A 457 5.91 4.84 11.27
N PRO A 458 4.87 5.60 11.64
CA PRO A 458 4.36 5.58 12.99
C PRO A 458 3.69 4.24 13.29
N LEU A 459 3.77 3.83 14.54
CA LEU A 459 2.96 2.74 15.08
C LEU A 459 2.58 3.09 16.51
N VAL A 460 1.29 3.34 16.72
CA VAL A 460 0.71 3.71 18.01
C VAL A 460 -0.46 2.79 18.32
N VAL A 461 -0.50 2.24 19.54
CA VAL A 461 -1.63 1.44 20.04
C VAL A 461 -2.21 2.15 21.24
N SER A 462 -3.44 2.66 21.12
CA SER A 462 -4.15 3.45 22.13
C SER A 462 -5.47 2.79 22.54
N GLY A 463 -6.02 3.20 23.67
CA GLY A 463 -7.23 2.61 24.26
C GLY A 463 -6.89 1.48 25.25
N PRO A 464 -7.78 0.48 25.46
CA PRO A 464 -7.64 -0.49 26.55
C PRO A 464 -6.33 -1.30 26.55
N ALA A 465 -5.74 -1.53 25.37
CA ALA A 465 -4.48 -2.25 25.21
C ALA A 465 -3.24 -1.37 25.32
N GLY A 466 -3.39 -0.07 25.14
CA GLY A 466 -2.27 0.89 25.19
C GLY A 466 -1.82 1.14 26.61
N HIS A 467 -0.51 1.33 26.79
CA HIS A 467 0.06 1.80 28.06
C HIS A 467 0.29 3.31 27.98
N PRO A 468 -0.45 4.15 28.72
CA PRO A 468 -0.40 5.60 28.59
C PRO A 468 1.03 6.16 28.67
N GLY A 469 1.42 6.92 27.64
CA GLY A 469 2.72 7.58 27.54
C GLY A 469 3.91 6.64 27.35
N SER A 470 3.68 5.36 27.12
CA SER A 470 4.76 4.40 26.88
C SER A 470 5.41 4.62 25.52
N ARG A 471 6.74 4.62 25.50
CA ARG A 471 7.55 4.64 24.27
C ARG A 471 8.41 3.39 24.22
N VAL A 472 8.28 2.61 23.16
CA VAL A 472 9.04 1.38 22.91
C VAL A 472 10.09 1.67 21.84
N PRO A 473 11.39 1.78 22.22
CA PRO A 473 12.46 2.08 21.25
C PRO A 473 13.00 0.84 20.53
N ALA A 474 12.56 -0.35 20.92
CA ALA A 474 12.96 -1.57 20.22
C ALA A 474 12.39 -1.58 18.79
N PRO A 475 13.18 -1.95 17.78
CA PRO A 475 12.67 -2.08 16.41
C PRO A 475 11.51 -3.06 16.34
N VAL A 476 10.46 -2.66 15.61
CA VAL A 476 9.29 -3.50 15.30
C VAL A 476 8.97 -3.37 13.81
N GLU A 477 8.21 -4.32 13.28
CA GLU A 477 7.68 -4.25 11.92
C GLU A 477 6.16 -4.13 11.94
N THR A 478 5.59 -3.48 10.93
CA THR A 478 4.13 -3.36 10.79
C THR A 478 3.44 -4.71 10.61
N THR A 479 4.16 -5.75 10.17
CA THR A 479 3.71 -7.15 10.17
C THR A 479 3.28 -7.64 11.56
N GLN A 480 3.83 -7.06 12.64
CA GLN A 480 3.46 -7.40 14.03
C GLN A 480 2.05 -6.93 14.43
N VAL A 481 1.41 -6.10 13.61
CA VAL A 481 0.01 -5.66 13.81
C VAL A 481 -0.95 -6.84 13.79
N ALA A 482 -0.84 -7.73 12.80
CA ALA A 482 -1.75 -8.88 12.65
C ALA A 482 -1.79 -9.81 13.89
N PRO A 483 -0.65 -10.37 14.37
CA PRO A 483 -0.67 -11.20 15.57
C PRO A 483 -1.07 -10.41 16.83
N THR A 484 -0.86 -9.10 16.85
CA THR A 484 -1.32 -8.25 17.96
C THR A 484 -2.83 -8.11 17.97
N ILE A 485 -3.47 -7.87 16.83
CA ILE A 485 -4.93 -7.81 16.71
C ILE A 485 -5.55 -9.11 17.23
N LEU A 486 -5.07 -10.28 16.77
CA LEU A 486 -5.64 -11.55 17.22
C LEU A 486 -5.47 -11.76 18.72
N ARG A 487 -4.27 -11.48 19.27
CA ARG A 487 -4.03 -11.57 20.71
C ARG A 487 -4.99 -10.69 21.51
N LEU A 488 -5.21 -9.46 21.05
CA LEU A 488 -6.11 -8.51 21.71
C LEU A 488 -7.60 -8.88 21.58
N LEU A 489 -7.95 -9.71 20.61
CA LEU A 489 -9.30 -10.30 20.48
C LEU A 489 -9.44 -11.63 21.22
N GLY A 490 -8.42 -12.07 21.96
CA GLY A 490 -8.43 -13.36 22.65
C GLY A 490 -8.28 -14.56 21.72
N LEU A 491 -7.82 -14.35 20.48
CA LEU A 491 -7.58 -15.39 19.48
C LEU A 491 -6.09 -15.76 19.44
N ASP A 492 -5.80 -17.02 19.11
CA ASP A 492 -4.40 -17.48 18.98
C ASP A 492 -3.75 -16.85 17.73
N PRO A 493 -2.68 -16.05 17.86
CA PRO A 493 -1.95 -15.50 16.72
C PRO A 493 -1.43 -16.55 15.73
N ARG A 494 -1.19 -17.80 16.18
CA ARG A 494 -0.75 -18.90 15.33
C ARG A 494 -1.83 -19.41 14.37
N LEU A 495 -3.06 -18.93 14.47
CA LEU A 495 -4.09 -19.15 13.45
C LEU A 495 -3.75 -18.45 12.13
N LEU A 496 -2.87 -17.42 12.15
CA LEU A 496 -2.27 -16.85 10.97
C LEU A 496 -1.16 -17.75 10.42
N GLN A 497 -1.27 -18.10 9.14
CA GLN A 497 -0.30 -18.97 8.47
C GLN A 497 1.07 -18.29 8.37
N ALA A 498 1.09 -16.98 8.03
CA ALA A 498 2.34 -16.22 7.94
C ALA A 498 3.06 -16.17 9.30
N VAL A 499 2.34 -15.97 10.40
CA VAL A 499 2.92 -15.97 11.75
C VAL A 499 3.60 -17.29 12.08
N ARG A 500 3.03 -18.42 11.65
CA ARG A 500 3.67 -19.74 11.85
C ARG A 500 4.92 -19.92 11.00
N ILE A 501 4.90 -19.39 9.78
CA ILE A 501 6.02 -19.54 8.83
C ILE A 501 7.19 -18.63 9.23
N GLU A 502 6.91 -17.37 9.57
CA GLU A 502 7.93 -16.35 9.82
C GLU A 502 8.31 -16.20 11.30
N GLY A 503 7.47 -16.70 12.21
CA GLY A 503 7.66 -16.50 13.64
C GLY A 503 7.35 -15.09 14.11
N THR A 504 6.53 -14.34 13.37
CA THR A 504 6.17 -12.94 13.67
C THR A 504 5.52 -12.85 15.05
N ARG A 505 6.07 -11.98 15.90
CA ARG A 505 5.61 -11.82 17.29
C ARG A 505 4.62 -10.65 17.38
N SER A 506 3.70 -10.72 18.35
CA SER A 506 2.89 -9.55 18.69
C SER A 506 3.75 -8.41 19.21
N LEU A 507 3.27 -7.18 19.05
CA LEU A 507 3.93 -5.98 19.56
C LEU A 507 4.21 -6.10 21.07
N PRO A 508 5.42 -5.71 21.53
CA PRO A 508 5.77 -5.74 22.94
C PRO A 508 5.15 -4.55 23.72
N GLY A 509 5.10 -4.67 25.05
CA GLY A 509 4.76 -3.54 25.93
C GLY A 509 3.28 -3.16 25.98
N LEU A 510 2.38 -4.00 25.47
CA LEU A 510 0.94 -3.79 25.57
C LEU A 510 0.37 -4.42 26.84
N LEU A 511 -0.68 -3.78 27.38
CA LEU A 511 -1.41 -4.29 28.53
C LEU A 511 -2.11 -5.62 28.14
N PRO A 512 -2.15 -6.63 29.06
CA PRO A 512 -3.04 -7.75 28.89
C PRO A 512 -4.49 -7.28 28.86
N GLN A 513 -5.29 -7.79 27.94
CA GLN A 513 -6.74 -7.56 28.05
C GLN A 513 -7.25 -8.24 29.33
N GLN A 514 -7.97 -7.48 30.15
CA GLN A 514 -8.77 -8.08 31.23
C GLN A 514 -9.94 -8.80 30.56
N GLY A 515 -9.98 -10.12 30.68
CA GLY A 515 -11.06 -10.97 30.16
C GLY A 515 -12.38 -10.72 30.88
#